data_94310c5abf8e1123a93eb607f031de54
#
_entry.id   94310c5abf8e1123a93eb607f031de54
#
_cell.length_a   1.000
_cell.length_b   1.000
_cell.length_c   1.000
_cell.angle_alpha   90.00
_cell.angle_beta   90.00
_cell.angle_gamma   90.00
#
_symmetry.space_group_name_H-M   'P 1'
#
loop_
_entity.id
_entity.type
_entity.pdbx_description
1 polymer ?
#
loop_
_entity_poly.entity_id
_entity_poly.type
_entity_poly.pdbx_seq_one_letter_code
_entity_poly.pdbx_strand_id
1 'polypeptide(L)'
;MTASEKNQLQITAAKVRMGIIESTHGAKAGHPGGSLSATEMFTYLYFKEMNIDPKNPKAEDRDRFVLSKGHTAPGLYAALAHRGFFPVEDLPTLRHIDSYLQGHPNMNTVPGVDMSTGSLGQGISAAVGMALGAKHQNKDFRVYTLLGDGEIQEGQVWEACMAAAHYKLDNLVVIVDNNGLQIDGNVADVMSPYPIVDKLESFGFYVQAIDGHDFDAIEAAFANAKATEGKPSAIVIKTVKGKGVSFMENNAGWHGKAPNDAEYAQAMAELKAQLAELEA
;
A
#
# COMPACT_ATOMS: atom_id res chain seq x y z
N MET A 1 0.02 -15.34 13.86
CA MET A 1 -1.45 -15.54 13.58
C MET A 1 -1.80 -17.03 13.55
N THR A 2 -3.08 -17.40 13.63
CA THR A 2 -3.53 -18.79 13.42
C THR A 2 -3.56 -19.13 11.93
N ALA A 3 -3.52 -20.43 11.59
CA ALA A 3 -3.64 -20.87 10.19
C ALA A 3 -4.95 -20.38 9.53
N SER A 4 -6.06 -20.37 10.27
CA SER A 4 -7.35 -19.88 9.79
C SER A 4 -7.33 -18.38 9.51
N GLU A 5 -6.73 -17.56 10.39
CA GLU A 5 -6.57 -16.12 10.14
C GLU A 5 -5.69 -15.85 8.91
N LYS A 6 -4.59 -16.59 8.76
CA LYS A 6 -3.70 -16.48 7.60
C LYS A 6 -4.46 -16.80 6.31
N ASN A 7 -5.20 -17.91 6.30
CA ASN A 7 -6.01 -18.31 5.14
C ASN A 7 -7.07 -17.24 4.79
N GLN A 8 -7.74 -16.67 5.80
CA GLN A 8 -8.73 -15.60 5.56
C GLN A 8 -8.08 -14.34 4.96
N LEU A 9 -6.88 -13.98 5.38
CA LEU A 9 -6.12 -12.88 4.77
C LEU A 9 -5.72 -13.20 3.33
N GLN A 10 -5.30 -14.43 3.03
CA GLN A 10 -4.98 -14.88 1.67
C GLN A 10 -6.19 -14.82 0.75
N ILE A 11 -7.36 -15.29 1.22
CA ILE A 11 -8.64 -15.18 0.51
C ILE A 11 -8.98 -13.71 0.23
N THR A 12 -8.82 -12.86 1.23
CA THR A 12 -9.07 -11.42 1.08
C THR A 12 -8.10 -10.78 0.09
N ALA A 13 -6.82 -11.13 0.13
CA ALA A 13 -5.82 -10.64 -0.81
C ALA A 13 -6.14 -11.06 -2.26
N ALA A 14 -6.62 -12.30 -2.47
CA ALA A 14 -7.10 -12.74 -3.79
C ALA A 14 -8.27 -11.88 -4.30
N LYS A 15 -9.25 -11.58 -3.43
CA LYS A 15 -10.38 -10.69 -3.76
C LYS A 15 -9.93 -9.25 -4.06
N VAL A 16 -8.99 -8.71 -3.28
CA VAL A 16 -8.40 -7.39 -3.54
C VAL A 16 -7.69 -7.35 -4.90
N ARG A 17 -6.93 -8.40 -5.27
CA ARG A 17 -6.33 -8.52 -6.61
C ARG A 17 -7.37 -8.51 -7.72
N MET A 18 -8.46 -9.25 -7.55
CA MET A 18 -9.57 -9.23 -8.53
C MET A 18 -10.13 -7.81 -8.68
N GLY A 19 -10.37 -7.09 -7.58
CA GLY A 19 -10.83 -5.70 -7.61
C GLY A 19 -9.85 -4.73 -8.29
N ILE A 20 -8.53 -4.94 -8.15
CA ILE A 20 -7.51 -4.17 -8.88
C ILE A 20 -7.66 -4.38 -10.39
N ILE A 21 -7.81 -5.62 -10.83
CA ILE A 21 -7.95 -5.97 -12.24
C ILE A 21 -9.28 -5.44 -12.80
N GLU A 22 -10.39 -5.61 -12.07
CA GLU A 22 -11.71 -5.08 -12.44
C GLU A 22 -11.70 -3.56 -12.59
N SER A 23 -11.15 -2.85 -11.62
CA SER A 23 -11.12 -1.38 -11.63
C SER A 23 -10.25 -0.83 -12.77
N THR A 24 -9.06 -1.39 -13.00
CA THR A 24 -8.17 -0.91 -14.06
C THR A 24 -8.68 -1.28 -15.46
N HIS A 25 -9.33 -2.45 -15.61
CA HIS A 25 -9.99 -2.83 -16.86
C HIS A 25 -11.20 -1.94 -17.16
N GLY A 26 -12.10 -1.70 -16.17
CA GLY A 26 -13.26 -0.83 -16.32
C GLY A 26 -12.88 0.60 -16.70
N ALA A 27 -11.83 1.12 -16.08
CA ALA A 27 -11.27 2.45 -16.37
C ALA A 27 -10.54 2.55 -17.72
N LYS A 28 -10.13 1.43 -18.32
CA LYS A 28 -9.16 1.37 -19.43
C LYS A 28 -7.88 2.17 -19.17
N ALA A 29 -7.55 2.36 -17.90
CA ALA A 29 -6.43 3.14 -17.40
C ALA A 29 -6.12 2.75 -15.95
N GLY A 30 -4.89 3.00 -15.48
CA GLY A 30 -4.53 2.78 -14.09
C GLY A 30 -3.21 2.02 -13.94
N HIS A 31 -2.87 1.71 -12.70
CA HIS A 31 -1.56 1.17 -12.34
C HIS A 31 -1.71 -0.20 -11.65
N PRO A 32 -1.96 -1.30 -12.41
CA PRO A 32 -2.18 -2.61 -11.81
C PRO A 32 -0.91 -3.19 -11.17
N GLY A 33 0.26 -3.05 -11.82
CA GLY A 33 1.48 -3.71 -11.37
C GLY A 33 1.90 -3.36 -9.95
N GLY A 34 1.97 -2.07 -9.62
CA GLY A 34 2.32 -1.60 -8.27
C GLY A 34 1.19 -1.75 -7.24
N SER A 35 -0.06 -1.88 -7.69
CA SER A 35 -1.20 -2.21 -6.83
C SER A 35 -1.17 -3.68 -6.42
N LEU A 36 -0.88 -4.58 -7.37
CA LEU A 36 -0.75 -6.02 -7.15
C LEU A 36 0.45 -6.36 -6.26
N SER A 37 1.60 -5.66 -6.38
CA SER A 37 2.77 -5.91 -5.52
C SER A 37 2.49 -5.65 -4.04
N ALA A 38 1.65 -4.65 -3.74
CA ALA A 38 1.37 -4.22 -2.37
C ALA A 38 0.08 -4.84 -1.77
N THR A 39 -0.52 -5.81 -2.43
CA THR A 39 -1.84 -6.36 -2.05
C THR A 39 -1.85 -6.95 -0.64
N GLU A 40 -0.84 -7.72 -0.25
CA GLU A 40 -0.74 -8.28 1.12
C GLU A 40 -0.65 -7.16 2.16
N MET A 41 0.09 -6.11 1.85
CA MET A 41 0.24 -4.96 2.76
C MET A 41 -1.08 -4.21 2.93
N PHE A 42 -1.80 -3.90 1.85
CA PHE A 42 -3.14 -3.32 1.94
C PHE A 42 -4.08 -4.22 2.74
N THR A 43 -4.06 -5.53 2.44
CA THR A 43 -4.91 -6.49 3.12
C THR A 43 -4.60 -6.54 4.62
N TYR A 44 -3.33 -6.68 5.00
CA TYR A 44 -2.95 -6.76 6.40
C TYR A 44 -3.32 -5.49 7.17
N LEU A 45 -3.01 -4.32 6.64
CA LEU A 45 -3.33 -3.04 7.26
C LEU A 45 -4.83 -2.89 7.54
N TYR A 46 -5.67 -3.10 6.53
CA TYR A 46 -7.11 -2.82 6.65
C TYR A 46 -7.91 -3.94 7.33
N PHE A 47 -7.41 -5.17 7.37
CA PHE A 47 -8.18 -6.31 7.91
C PHE A 47 -7.63 -6.83 9.23
N LYS A 48 -6.42 -6.45 9.64
CA LYS A 48 -5.82 -6.93 10.90
C LYS A 48 -5.13 -5.85 11.72
N GLU A 49 -4.34 -4.96 11.12
CA GLU A 49 -3.44 -4.08 11.85
C GLU A 49 -4.10 -2.82 12.40
N MET A 50 -4.81 -2.09 11.54
CA MET A 50 -5.28 -0.74 11.84
C MET A 50 -6.54 -0.74 12.71
N ASN A 51 -6.57 0.15 13.70
CA ASN A 51 -7.78 0.51 14.43
C ASN A 51 -8.66 1.41 13.56
N ILE A 52 -9.59 0.82 12.82
CA ILE A 52 -10.51 1.51 11.90
C ILE A 52 -11.90 0.89 11.93
N ASP A 53 -12.92 1.71 11.73
CA ASP A 53 -14.30 1.27 11.56
C ASP A 53 -14.88 1.88 10.27
N PRO A 54 -15.25 1.06 9.26
CA PRO A 54 -15.89 1.54 8.04
C PRO A 54 -17.20 2.31 8.27
N LYS A 55 -17.90 2.02 9.37
CA LYS A 55 -19.13 2.74 9.76
C LYS A 55 -18.87 4.11 10.37
N ASN A 56 -17.63 4.34 10.84
CA ASN A 56 -17.19 5.63 11.36
C ASN A 56 -15.82 6.02 10.76
N PRO A 57 -15.76 6.28 9.44
CA PRO A 57 -14.51 6.53 8.72
C PRO A 57 -13.80 7.82 9.13
N LYS A 58 -14.45 8.66 9.94
CA LYS A 58 -13.92 9.95 10.43
C LYS A 58 -13.65 9.95 11.93
N ALA A 59 -13.64 8.80 12.61
CA ALA A 59 -13.28 8.72 14.02
C ALA A 59 -11.92 9.40 14.26
N GLU A 60 -11.84 10.22 15.31
CA GLU A 60 -10.64 11.03 15.59
C GLU A 60 -9.45 10.19 16.07
N ASP A 61 -9.74 9.10 16.75
CA ASP A 61 -8.78 8.19 17.42
C ASP A 61 -8.37 6.99 16.55
N ARG A 62 -8.92 6.88 15.32
CA ARG A 62 -8.54 5.81 14.41
C ARG A 62 -7.11 5.99 13.89
N ASP A 63 -6.47 4.89 13.50
CA ASP A 63 -5.21 4.94 12.76
C ASP A 63 -5.35 5.63 11.40
N ARG A 64 -4.23 6.07 10.86
CA ARG A 64 -4.17 6.77 9.56
C ARG A 64 -3.28 6.00 8.59
N PHE A 65 -3.70 5.95 7.33
CA PHE A 65 -2.89 5.40 6.25
C PHE A 65 -2.73 6.41 5.10
N VAL A 66 -1.47 6.71 4.77
CA VAL A 66 -1.12 7.57 3.64
C VAL A 66 -0.50 6.73 2.53
N LEU A 67 -1.20 6.57 1.42
CA LEU A 67 -0.65 5.94 0.23
C LEU A 67 0.23 6.94 -0.52
N SER A 68 1.53 7.00 -0.18
CA SER A 68 2.47 7.96 -0.77
C SER A 68 2.68 7.71 -2.26
N LYS A 69 2.83 6.44 -2.70
CA LYS A 69 2.77 6.04 -4.11
C LYS A 69 1.33 6.06 -4.63
N GLY A 70 0.73 7.24 -4.69
CA GLY A 70 -0.70 7.45 -4.94
C GLY A 70 -1.24 6.86 -6.23
N HIS A 71 -0.38 6.59 -7.23
CA HIS A 71 -0.75 5.93 -8.47
C HIS A 71 -1.29 4.51 -8.25
N THR A 72 -0.96 3.85 -7.12
CA THR A 72 -1.51 2.54 -6.77
C THR A 72 -2.86 2.61 -6.04
N ALA A 73 -3.61 3.70 -6.26
CA ALA A 73 -4.99 3.86 -5.80
C ALA A 73 -5.91 2.65 -6.09
N PRO A 74 -5.81 1.92 -7.23
CA PRO A 74 -6.63 0.73 -7.44
C PRO A 74 -6.49 -0.32 -6.34
N GLY A 75 -5.27 -0.51 -5.79
CA GLY A 75 -5.03 -1.43 -4.66
C GLY A 75 -5.68 -0.94 -3.37
N LEU A 76 -5.52 0.33 -3.05
CA LEU A 76 -6.16 0.96 -1.88
C LEU A 76 -7.68 0.89 -1.99
N TYR A 77 -8.26 1.24 -3.13
CA TYR A 77 -9.70 1.24 -3.32
C TYR A 77 -10.29 -0.17 -3.23
N ALA A 78 -9.62 -1.17 -3.80
CA ALA A 78 -10.06 -2.56 -3.67
C ALA A 78 -10.04 -3.00 -2.19
N ALA A 79 -9.01 -2.67 -1.42
CA ALA A 79 -8.96 -2.98 0.01
C ALA A 79 -10.07 -2.25 0.78
N LEU A 80 -10.29 -0.95 0.53
CA LEU A 80 -11.35 -0.16 1.16
C LEU A 80 -12.75 -0.71 0.86
N ALA A 81 -13.02 -1.05 -0.40
CA ALA A 81 -14.32 -1.62 -0.81
C ALA A 81 -14.58 -2.96 -0.11
N HIS A 82 -13.63 -3.90 -0.16
CA HIS A 82 -13.76 -5.19 0.52
C HIS A 82 -13.80 -5.06 2.04
N ARG A 83 -13.24 -3.99 2.61
CA ARG A 83 -13.36 -3.69 4.04
C ARG A 83 -14.73 -3.10 4.40
N GLY A 84 -15.50 -2.62 3.44
CA GLY A 84 -16.86 -2.11 3.61
C GLY A 84 -16.97 -0.58 3.74
N PHE A 85 -15.98 0.18 3.27
CA PHE A 85 -16.06 1.64 3.23
C PHE A 85 -16.99 2.13 2.12
N PHE A 86 -17.14 1.40 1.04
CA PHE A 86 -18.05 1.64 -0.08
C PHE A 86 -18.30 0.33 -0.84
N PRO A 87 -19.34 0.27 -1.74
CA PRO A 87 -19.67 -0.95 -2.47
C PRO A 87 -18.54 -1.43 -3.39
N VAL A 88 -18.31 -2.75 -3.42
CA VAL A 88 -17.31 -3.38 -4.33
C VAL A 88 -17.68 -3.15 -5.79
N GLU A 89 -18.97 -3.09 -6.08
CA GLU A 89 -19.55 -2.85 -7.41
C GLU A 89 -19.18 -1.51 -8.01
N ASP A 90 -18.70 -0.56 -7.20
CA ASP A 90 -18.23 0.75 -7.67
C ASP A 90 -16.82 0.71 -8.26
N LEU A 91 -16.02 -0.34 -7.98
CA LEU A 91 -14.63 -0.44 -8.44
C LEU A 91 -14.45 -0.28 -9.96
N PRO A 92 -15.30 -0.85 -10.83
CA PRO A 92 -15.20 -0.66 -12.28
C PRO A 92 -15.41 0.79 -12.74
N THR A 93 -15.94 1.68 -11.89
CA THR A 93 -16.16 3.10 -12.21
C THR A 93 -14.91 3.95 -12.03
N LEU A 94 -13.77 3.36 -11.63
CA LEU A 94 -12.49 4.07 -11.48
C LEU A 94 -12.24 5.02 -12.66
N ARG A 95 -11.88 6.28 -12.35
CA ARG A 95 -11.57 7.35 -13.35
C ARG A 95 -12.72 7.74 -14.30
N HIS A 96 -13.92 7.20 -14.16
CA HIS A 96 -15.05 7.71 -14.90
C HIS A 96 -15.39 9.12 -14.44
N ILE A 97 -15.92 9.95 -15.34
CA ILE A 97 -16.14 11.39 -15.07
C ILE A 97 -17.07 11.65 -13.87
N ASP A 98 -18.06 10.80 -13.66
CA ASP A 98 -19.04 10.93 -12.58
C ASP A 98 -18.68 10.08 -11.35
N SER A 99 -17.53 9.40 -11.35
CA SER A 99 -17.10 8.56 -10.24
C SER A 99 -16.32 9.36 -9.20
N TYR A 100 -16.56 9.04 -7.92
CA TYR A 100 -15.74 9.53 -6.82
C TYR A 100 -14.37 8.82 -6.74
N LEU A 101 -14.21 7.67 -7.40
CA LEU A 101 -12.97 6.89 -7.45
C LEU A 101 -12.00 7.50 -8.46
N GLN A 102 -11.25 8.50 -8.02
CA GLN A 102 -10.28 9.22 -8.83
C GLN A 102 -9.03 8.37 -9.11
N GLY A 103 -8.26 8.71 -10.15
CA GLY A 103 -7.04 7.99 -10.52
C GLY A 103 -5.93 8.00 -9.47
N HIS A 104 -5.99 8.92 -8.53
CA HIS A 104 -5.16 9.01 -7.32
C HIS A 104 -6.07 9.22 -6.11
N PRO A 105 -5.64 8.84 -4.88
CA PRO A 105 -6.46 8.98 -3.69
C PRO A 105 -6.94 10.41 -3.48
N ASN A 106 -8.24 10.57 -3.20
CA ASN A 106 -8.84 11.86 -2.87
C ASN A 106 -9.58 11.75 -1.52
N MET A 107 -9.04 12.39 -0.49
CA MET A 107 -9.58 12.36 0.87
C MET A 107 -10.94 13.04 1.03
N ASN A 108 -11.31 13.90 0.08
CA ASN A 108 -12.55 14.64 0.13
C ASN A 108 -13.74 13.85 -0.45
N THR A 109 -13.48 12.86 -1.31
CA THR A 109 -14.52 12.15 -2.04
C THR A 109 -14.59 10.65 -1.74
N VAL A 110 -13.46 10.02 -1.39
CA VAL A 110 -13.38 8.57 -1.18
C VAL A 110 -13.40 8.23 0.31
N PRO A 111 -14.45 7.56 0.81
CA PRO A 111 -14.50 7.13 2.22
C PRO A 111 -13.29 6.24 2.57
N GLY A 112 -12.66 6.53 3.72
CA GLY A 112 -11.50 5.77 4.21
C GLY A 112 -10.15 6.21 3.66
N VAL A 113 -10.09 7.18 2.75
CA VAL A 113 -8.85 7.82 2.30
C VAL A 113 -8.48 8.95 3.25
N ASP A 114 -7.27 8.90 3.82
CA ASP A 114 -6.79 9.86 4.81
C ASP A 114 -6.07 11.07 4.22
N MET A 115 -5.47 10.92 3.04
CA MET A 115 -4.71 11.97 2.37
C MET A 115 -4.81 11.85 0.86
N SER A 116 -5.07 12.98 0.20
CA SER A 116 -4.94 13.08 -1.26
C SER A 116 -3.47 13.04 -1.63
N THR A 117 -3.09 12.08 -2.49
CA THR A 117 -1.70 11.88 -2.91
C THR A 117 -1.62 11.70 -4.44
N GLY A 118 -0.39 11.59 -4.98
CA GLY A 118 -0.14 11.43 -6.41
C GLY A 118 1.17 12.05 -6.86
N SER A 119 1.58 13.17 -6.23
CA SER A 119 2.92 13.70 -6.37
C SER A 119 3.87 12.86 -5.51
N LEU A 120 4.73 12.08 -6.15
CA LEU A 120 5.63 11.16 -5.46
C LEU A 120 6.55 11.90 -4.47
N GLY A 121 6.85 11.25 -3.36
CA GLY A 121 7.66 11.79 -2.28
C GLY A 121 6.92 12.73 -1.31
N GLN A 122 5.71 13.22 -1.63
CA GLN A 122 4.99 14.17 -0.79
C GLN A 122 4.15 13.50 0.31
N GLY A 123 3.65 12.29 0.07
CA GLY A 123 2.77 11.61 1.02
C GLY A 123 3.42 11.31 2.37
N ILE A 124 4.68 10.94 2.37
CA ILE A 124 5.43 10.69 3.61
C ILE A 124 5.51 11.93 4.50
N SER A 125 5.65 13.14 3.93
CA SER A 125 5.68 14.38 4.71
C SER A 125 4.34 14.66 5.38
N ALA A 126 3.22 14.36 4.69
CA ALA A 126 1.89 14.43 5.31
C ALA A 126 1.76 13.41 6.46
N ALA A 127 2.26 12.18 6.29
CA ALA A 127 2.28 11.16 7.33
C ALA A 127 3.10 11.59 8.55
N VAL A 128 4.27 12.20 8.35
CA VAL A 128 5.09 12.81 9.43
C VAL A 128 4.30 13.89 10.17
N GLY A 129 3.61 14.77 9.44
CA GLY A 129 2.76 15.80 10.05
C GLY A 129 1.62 15.22 10.88
N MET A 130 0.95 14.16 10.40
CA MET A 130 -0.11 13.46 11.13
C MET A 130 0.43 12.79 12.41
N ALA A 131 1.58 12.10 12.32
CA ALA A 131 2.20 11.43 13.47
C ALA A 131 2.67 12.45 14.53
N LEU A 132 3.26 13.57 14.11
CA LEU A 132 3.65 14.65 15.00
C LEU A 132 2.42 15.30 15.65
N GLY A 133 1.36 15.53 14.87
CA GLY A 133 0.09 16.07 15.38
C GLY A 133 -0.56 15.16 16.42
N ALA A 134 -0.53 13.83 16.21
CA ALA A 134 -1.00 12.87 17.21
C ALA A 134 -0.26 13.02 18.54
N LYS A 135 1.09 13.03 18.51
CA LYS A 135 1.92 13.21 19.72
C LYS A 135 1.64 14.55 20.41
N HIS A 136 1.53 15.63 19.64
CA HIS A 136 1.24 16.96 20.20
C HIS A 136 -0.12 17.04 20.89
N GLN A 137 -1.10 16.30 20.40
CA GLN A 137 -2.45 16.23 20.94
C GLN A 137 -2.63 15.12 22.00
N ASN A 138 -1.57 14.36 22.35
CA ASN A 138 -1.61 13.19 23.22
C ASN A 138 -2.66 12.15 22.75
N LYS A 139 -2.69 11.88 21.44
CA LYS A 139 -3.49 10.84 20.80
C LYS A 139 -2.65 9.60 20.57
N ASP A 140 -3.23 8.42 20.76
CA ASP A 140 -2.52 7.13 20.68
C ASP A 140 -2.54 6.48 19.28
N PHE A 141 -3.19 7.10 18.29
CA PHE A 141 -3.27 6.52 16.96
C PHE A 141 -1.90 6.47 16.26
N ARG A 142 -1.74 5.46 15.44
CA ARG A 142 -0.57 5.25 14.59
C ARG A 142 -0.81 5.76 13.18
N VAL A 143 0.28 6.08 12.52
CA VAL A 143 0.29 6.51 11.11
C VAL A 143 1.16 5.55 10.30
N TYR A 144 0.59 5.04 9.23
CA TYR A 144 1.26 4.16 8.29
C TYR A 144 1.37 4.87 6.94
N THR A 145 2.50 4.71 6.25
CA THR A 145 2.65 5.25 4.89
C THR A 145 3.35 4.24 3.99
N LEU A 146 2.88 4.10 2.76
CA LEU A 146 3.42 3.17 1.77
C LEU A 146 4.03 3.94 0.59
N LEU A 147 5.33 3.72 0.39
CA LEU A 147 6.14 4.29 -0.68
C LEU A 147 6.54 3.20 -1.69
N GLY A 148 6.91 3.61 -2.89
CA GLY A 148 7.62 2.76 -3.85
C GLY A 148 9.13 2.95 -3.77
N ASP A 149 9.87 1.93 -4.19
CA ASP A 149 11.34 1.98 -4.28
C ASP A 149 11.83 3.03 -5.31
N GLY A 150 11.12 3.22 -6.42
CA GLY A 150 11.36 4.34 -7.33
C GLY A 150 10.97 5.69 -6.74
N GLU A 151 9.95 5.75 -5.89
CA GLU A 151 9.51 6.97 -5.23
C GLU A 151 10.54 7.53 -4.26
N ILE A 152 11.29 6.68 -3.57
CA ILE A 152 12.33 7.14 -2.61
C ILE A 152 13.56 7.77 -3.27
N GLN A 153 13.59 7.88 -4.59
CA GLN A 153 14.55 8.72 -5.31
C GLN A 153 14.28 10.23 -5.10
N GLU A 154 13.06 10.60 -4.70
CA GLU A 154 12.69 11.97 -4.38
C GLU A 154 13.38 12.47 -3.11
N GLY A 155 14.04 13.64 -3.18
CA GLY A 155 14.74 14.25 -2.02
C GLY A 155 13.84 14.50 -0.82
N GLN A 156 12.57 14.85 -1.07
CA GLN A 156 11.54 15.09 -0.07
C GLN A 156 11.33 13.90 0.88
N VAL A 157 11.50 12.66 0.40
CA VAL A 157 11.42 11.45 1.24
C VAL A 157 12.47 11.49 2.35
N TRP A 158 13.70 11.86 2.02
CA TRP A 158 14.83 11.90 2.98
C TRP A 158 14.72 13.07 3.95
N GLU A 159 14.17 14.20 3.50
CA GLU A 159 13.83 15.33 4.39
C GLU A 159 12.77 14.91 5.42
N ALA A 160 11.74 14.19 4.99
CA ALA A 160 10.70 13.65 5.87
C ALA A 160 11.27 12.61 6.85
N CYS A 161 12.17 11.72 6.39
CA CYS A 161 12.85 10.76 7.26
C CYS A 161 13.66 11.45 8.34
N MET A 162 14.41 12.49 7.99
CA MET A 162 15.20 13.29 8.95
C MET A 162 14.29 13.91 10.02
N ALA A 163 13.17 14.50 9.62
CA ALA A 163 12.19 15.08 10.54
C ALA A 163 11.56 14.02 11.44
N ALA A 164 11.14 12.87 10.89
CA ALA A 164 10.56 11.78 11.65
C ALA A 164 11.49 11.27 12.77
N ALA A 165 12.77 11.08 12.46
CA ALA A 165 13.77 10.65 13.44
C ALA A 165 14.05 11.73 14.48
N HIS A 166 14.19 13.01 14.05
CA HIS A 166 14.43 14.14 14.95
C HIS A 166 13.31 14.26 16.02
N TYR A 167 12.05 14.14 15.60
CA TYR A 167 10.89 14.21 16.50
C TYR A 167 10.55 12.89 17.18
N LYS A 168 11.36 11.83 16.97
CA LYS A 168 11.18 10.50 17.59
C LYS A 168 9.76 9.96 17.40
N LEU A 169 9.27 9.96 16.15
CA LEU A 169 7.91 9.57 15.82
C LEU A 169 7.74 8.04 15.85
N ASP A 170 7.72 7.43 17.03
CA ASP A 170 7.54 5.99 17.23
C ASP A 170 6.11 5.50 16.93
N ASN A 171 5.20 6.42 16.67
CA ASN A 171 3.86 6.17 16.14
C ASN A 171 3.78 6.22 14.59
N LEU A 172 4.92 6.37 13.89
CA LEU A 172 5.01 6.35 12.43
C LEU A 172 5.68 5.06 11.96
N VAL A 173 5.03 4.38 11.00
CA VAL A 173 5.60 3.24 10.27
C VAL A 173 5.68 3.57 8.78
N VAL A 174 6.90 3.64 8.26
CA VAL A 174 7.17 3.83 6.83
C VAL A 174 7.35 2.48 6.17
N ILE A 175 6.59 2.19 5.13
CA ILE A 175 6.65 0.94 4.38
C ILE A 175 7.20 1.26 2.99
N VAL A 176 8.21 0.52 2.53
CA VAL A 176 8.78 0.67 1.20
C VAL A 176 8.51 -0.60 0.39
N ASP A 177 7.66 -0.48 -0.64
CA ASP A 177 7.43 -1.56 -1.62
C ASP A 177 8.63 -1.66 -2.56
N ASN A 178 9.55 -2.55 -2.21
CA ASN A 178 10.76 -2.81 -2.97
C ASN A 178 10.51 -3.94 -3.98
N ASN A 179 9.78 -3.62 -5.06
CA ASN A 179 9.50 -4.53 -6.15
C ASN A 179 10.56 -4.50 -7.27
N GLY A 180 11.55 -3.61 -7.19
CA GLY A 180 12.69 -3.51 -8.10
C GLY A 180 12.41 -2.86 -9.43
N LEU A 181 11.18 -2.41 -9.72
CA LEU A 181 10.78 -1.92 -11.03
C LEU A 181 10.07 -0.56 -10.95
N GLN A 182 10.49 0.37 -11.81
CA GLN A 182 9.78 1.63 -12.10
C GLN A 182 9.34 1.68 -13.56
N ILE A 183 8.81 2.82 -14.04
CA ILE A 183 8.25 2.97 -15.40
C ILE A 183 9.24 2.51 -16.47
N ASP A 184 10.48 2.94 -16.36
CA ASP A 184 11.51 2.79 -17.41
C ASP A 184 12.35 1.52 -17.27
N GLY A 185 12.09 0.67 -16.28
CA GLY A 185 12.82 -0.59 -16.07
C GLY A 185 13.21 -0.86 -14.63
N ASN A 186 14.33 -1.56 -14.44
CA ASN A 186 14.86 -1.84 -13.11
C ASN A 186 15.26 -0.55 -12.40
N VAL A 187 14.82 -0.41 -11.16
CA VAL A 187 15.15 0.77 -10.33
C VAL A 187 16.67 0.94 -10.18
N ALA A 188 17.41 -0.18 -10.07
CA ALA A 188 18.86 -0.15 -9.96
C ALA A 188 19.57 0.42 -11.19
N ASP A 189 18.99 0.23 -12.37
CA ASP A 189 19.58 0.66 -13.65
C ASP A 189 19.18 2.10 -14.02
N VAL A 190 17.95 2.51 -13.62
CA VAL A 190 17.43 3.84 -13.95
C VAL A 190 18.00 4.90 -13.00
N MET A 191 17.81 4.72 -11.70
CA MET A 191 18.37 5.55 -10.64
C MET A 191 18.36 4.76 -9.33
N SER A 192 19.49 4.18 -8.95
CA SER A 192 19.58 3.25 -7.82
C SER A 192 19.32 3.90 -6.46
N PRO A 193 18.26 3.52 -5.74
CA PRO A 193 18.04 3.95 -4.37
C PRO A 193 18.83 3.13 -3.33
N TYR A 194 19.48 2.04 -3.78
CA TYR A 194 20.15 1.09 -2.90
C TYR A 194 21.44 1.66 -2.26
N PRO A 195 21.87 1.16 -1.09
CA PRO A 195 21.13 0.23 -0.22
C PRO A 195 20.03 0.96 0.57
N ILE A 196 18.78 0.47 0.47
CA ILE A 196 17.62 1.15 1.09
C ILE A 196 17.65 1.02 2.61
N VAL A 197 17.91 -0.19 3.12
CA VAL A 197 17.94 -0.49 4.56
C VAL A 197 18.97 0.38 5.27
N ASP A 198 20.21 0.36 4.83
CA ASP A 198 21.32 1.09 5.46
C ASP A 198 21.07 2.61 5.46
N LYS A 199 20.45 3.12 4.39
CA LYS A 199 20.08 4.54 4.33
C LYS A 199 19.03 4.89 5.38
N LEU A 200 17.96 4.13 5.51
CA LEU A 200 16.92 4.37 6.50
C LEU A 200 17.45 4.20 7.94
N GLU A 201 18.34 3.22 8.19
CA GLU A 201 19.02 3.07 9.48
C GLU A 201 19.88 4.30 9.78
N SER A 202 20.62 4.81 8.79
CA SER A 202 21.45 6.02 8.93
C SER A 202 20.62 7.27 9.22
N PHE A 203 19.36 7.31 8.80
CA PHE A 203 18.41 8.36 9.19
C PHE A 203 17.77 8.15 10.57
N GLY A 204 18.15 7.08 11.30
CA GLY A 204 17.72 6.85 12.68
C GLY A 204 16.42 6.02 12.83
N PHE A 205 15.99 5.33 11.80
CA PHE A 205 14.85 4.42 11.86
C PHE A 205 15.23 3.07 12.49
N TYR A 206 14.24 2.40 13.08
CA TYR A 206 14.27 0.96 13.29
C TYR A 206 13.83 0.29 11.99
N VAL A 207 14.73 -0.45 11.33
CA VAL A 207 14.46 -0.98 9.98
C VAL A 207 14.35 -2.49 9.99
N GLN A 208 13.39 -3.01 9.25
CA GLN A 208 13.19 -4.44 9.00
C GLN A 208 13.03 -4.67 7.49
N ALA A 209 13.71 -5.69 6.95
CA ALA A 209 13.53 -6.15 5.58
C ALA A 209 12.88 -7.53 5.60
N ILE A 210 11.74 -7.67 4.90
CA ILE A 210 10.92 -8.88 4.94
C ILE A 210 10.43 -9.29 3.56
N ASP A 211 9.95 -10.53 3.41
CA ASP A 211 9.11 -10.93 2.29
C ASP A 211 7.74 -10.27 2.43
N GLY A 212 7.39 -9.39 1.48
CA GLY A 212 6.12 -8.66 1.47
C GLY A 212 4.91 -9.50 1.05
N HIS A 213 5.11 -10.77 0.69
CA HIS A 213 4.04 -11.72 0.37
C HIS A 213 3.81 -12.76 1.47
N ASP A 214 4.59 -12.73 2.57
CA ASP A 214 4.39 -13.59 3.73
C ASP A 214 3.69 -12.86 4.87
N PHE A 215 2.43 -13.22 5.14
CA PHE A 215 1.64 -12.62 6.22
C PHE A 215 2.23 -12.85 7.61
N ASP A 216 2.96 -13.94 7.86
CA ASP A 216 3.60 -14.17 9.16
C ASP A 216 4.79 -13.22 9.35
N ALA A 217 5.58 -12.98 8.30
CA ALA A 217 6.65 -11.99 8.31
C ALA A 217 6.11 -10.57 8.49
N ILE A 218 4.99 -10.23 7.81
CA ILE A 218 4.31 -8.95 7.96
C ILE A 218 3.83 -8.75 9.40
N GLU A 219 3.15 -9.73 9.99
CA GLU A 219 2.67 -9.65 11.38
C GLU A 219 3.82 -9.43 12.37
N ALA A 220 4.91 -10.19 12.22
CA ALA A 220 6.07 -10.04 13.08
C ALA A 220 6.70 -8.64 12.96
N ALA A 221 6.78 -8.10 11.74
CA ALA A 221 7.34 -6.78 11.50
C ALA A 221 6.51 -5.65 12.14
N PHE A 222 5.17 -5.73 12.05
CA PHE A 222 4.31 -4.76 12.72
C PHE A 222 4.32 -4.89 14.25
N ALA A 223 4.40 -6.11 14.78
CA ALA A 223 4.57 -6.32 16.22
C ALA A 223 5.87 -5.68 16.73
N ASN A 224 6.98 -5.85 16.03
CA ASN A 224 8.26 -5.23 16.35
C ASN A 224 8.19 -3.69 16.24
N ALA A 225 7.53 -3.17 15.19
CA ALA A 225 7.34 -1.72 15.02
C ALA A 225 6.51 -1.13 16.16
N LYS A 226 5.49 -1.83 16.65
CA LYS A 226 4.69 -1.41 17.82
C LYS A 226 5.48 -1.43 19.13
N ALA A 227 6.43 -2.34 19.26
CA ALA A 227 7.29 -2.45 20.44
C ALA A 227 8.48 -1.47 20.41
N THR A 228 8.72 -0.80 19.28
CA THR A 228 9.82 0.15 19.13
C THR A 228 9.42 1.52 19.69
N GLU A 229 10.21 2.01 20.66
CA GLU A 229 9.99 3.30 21.31
C GLU A 229 11.09 4.31 20.94
N GLY A 230 10.71 5.59 20.91
CA GLY A 230 11.62 6.72 20.75
C GLY A 230 12.23 6.91 19.37
N LYS A 231 11.82 6.14 18.35
CA LYS A 231 12.23 6.31 16.94
C LYS A 231 11.19 5.74 15.98
N PRO A 232 11.08 6.29 14.76
CA PRO A 232 10.18 5.75 13.75
C PRO A 232 10.65 4.37 13.27
N SER A 233 9.70 3.58 12.76
CA SER A 233 9.98 2.27 12.17
C SER A 233 9.87 2.31 10.66
N ALA A 234 10.71 1.52 9.96
CA ALA A 234 10.60 1.30 8.54
C ALA A 234 10.55 -0.22 8.22
N ILE A 235 9.66 -0.60 7.31
CA ILE A 235 9.51 -1.97 6.84
C ILE A 235 9.76 -1.96 5.33
N VAL A 236 10.90 -2.51 4.90
CA VAL A 236 11.23 -2.69 3.47
C VAL A 236 10.69 -4.04 3.05
N ILE A 237 9.63 -4.04 2.26
CA ILE A 237 8.98 -5.26 1.79
C ILE A 237 9.52 -5.65 0.40
N LYS A 238 10.16 -6.81 0.29
CA LYS A 238 10.52 -7.38 -0.99
C LYS A 238 9.26 -7.97 -1.62
N THR A 239 8.90 -7.49 -2.81
CA THR A 239 7.67 -7.89 -3.49
C THR A 239 7.92 -8.18 -4.97
N VAL A 240 6.89 -8.69 -5.64
CA VAL A 240 6.87 -8.93 -7.08
C VAL A 240 5.85 -7.97 -7.71
N LYS A 241 6.31 -7.07 -8.58
CA LYS A 241 5.42 -6.20 -9.36
C LYS A 241 4.49 -7.05 -10.20
N GLY A 242 3.17 -6.82 -10.12
CA GLY A 242 2.19 -7.62 -10.86
C GLY A 242 1.83 -8.96 -10.23
N LYS A 243 2.14 -9.16 -8.93
CA LYS A 243 1.95 -10.42 -8.19
C LYS A 243 0.55 -11.02 -8.34
N GLY A 244 0.53 -12.32 -8.68
CA GLY A 244 -0.69 -13.13 -8.80
C GLY A 244 -1.27 -13.19 -10.20
N VAL A 245 -0.71 -12.44 -11.17
CA VAL A 245 -1.12 -12.49 -12.59
C VAL A 245 0.12 -12.82 -13.43
N SER A 246 0.15 -14.00 -14.02
CA SER A 246 1.36 -14.61 -14.58
C SER A 246 2.09 -13.73 -15.61
N PHE A 247 1.35 -13.07 -16.50
CA PHE A 247 1.90 -12.21 -17.54
C PHE A 247 2.24 -10.78 -17.08
N MET A 248 1.86 -10.42 -15.84
CA MET A 248 2.18 -9.12 -15.22
C MET A 248 3.38 -9.19 -14.29
N GLU A 249 3.69 -10.36 -13.73
CA GLU A 249 4.78 -10.53 -12.75
C GLU A 249 6.13 -10.13 -13.34
N ASN A 250 6.89 -9.33 -12.56
CA ASN A 250 8.23 -8.83 -12.91
C ASN A 250 8.29 -8.10 -14.27
N ASN A 251 7.21 -7.47 -14.70
CA ASN A 251 7.13 -6.78 -15.99
C ASN A 251 6.82 -5.29 -15.80
N ALA A 252 7.82 -4.43 -16.05
CA ALA A 252 7.70 -2.97 -15.94
C ALA A 252 6.60 -2.38 -16.86
N GLY A 253 6.30 -3.03 -18.00
CA GLY A 253 5.24 -2.62 -18.91
C GLY A 253 3.85 -2.53 -18.28
N TRP A 254 3.64 -3.21 -17.15
CA TRP A 254 2.39 -3.15 -16.38
C TRP A 254 2.38 -2.07 -15.31
N HIS A 255 3.32 -1.16 -15.33
CA HIS A 255 3.32 -0.02 -14.40
C HIS A 255 2.05 0.83 -14.56
N GLY A 256 1.74 1.28 -15.77
CA GLY A 256 0.62 2.18 -16.06
C GLY A 256 -0.30 1.70 -17.20
N LYS A 257 -0.27 0.43 -17.55
CA LYS A 257 -1.08 -0.18 -18.61
C LYS A 257 -2.28 -0.91 -18.00
N ALA A 258 -3.50 -0.59 -18.46
CA ALA A 258 -4.70 -1.38 -18.15
C ALA A 258 -4.76 -2.65 -19.00
N PRO A 259 -5.30 -3.77 -18.48
CA PRO A 259 -5.54 -4.96 -19.27
C PRO A 259 -6.64 -4.74 -20.31
N ASN A 260 -6.47 -5.27 -21.52
CA ASN A 260 -7.54 -5.40 -22.50
C ASN A 260 -8.49 -6.56 -22.14
N ASP A 261 -9.55 -6.78 -22.94
CA ASP A 261 -10.59 -7.78 -22.63
C ASP A 261 -10.02 -9.21 -22.52
N ALA A 262 -9.07 -9.60 -23.38
CA ALA A 262 -8.43 -10.92 -23.34
C ALA A 262 -7.48 -11.05 -22.13
N GLU A 263 -6.67 -10.03 -21.88
CA GLU A 263 -5.77 -9.94 -20.71
C GLU A 263 -6.59 -9.95 -19.40
N TYR A 264 -7.72 -9.22 -19.37
CA TYR A 264 -8.66 -9.23 -18.24
C TYR A 264 -9.22 -10.63 -17.98
N ALA A 265 -9.73 -11.29 -19.03
CA ALA A 265 -10.32 -12.62 -18.91
C ALA A 265 -9.30 -13.64 -18.39
N GLN A 266 -8.05 -13.59 -18.87
CA GLN A 266 -6.97 -14.45 -18.39
C GLN A 266 -6.62 -14.14 -16.92
N ALA A 267 -6.38 -12.88 -16.55
CA ALA A 267 -6.06 -12.49 -15.20
C ALA A 267 -7.14 -12.93 -14.19
N MET A 268 -8.40 -12.70 -14.54
CA MET A 268 -9.53 -13.11 -13.69
C MET A 268 -9.67 -14.63 -13.58
N ALA A 269 -9.34 -15.39 -14.63
CA ALA A 269 -9.34 -16.86 -14.56
C ALA A 269 -8.24 -17.35 -13.60
N GLU A 270 -7.01 -16.80 -13.68
CA GLU A 270 -5.92 -17.14 -12.80
C GLU A 270 -6.24 -16.80 -11.33
N LEU A 271 -6.77 -15.60 -11.05
CA LEU A 271 -7.10 -15.16 -9.69
C LEU A 271 -8.28 -15.95 -9.09
N LYS A 272 -9.30 -16.31 -9.91
CA LYS A 272 -10.41 -17.16 -9.45
C LYS A 272 -9.95 -18.57 -9.13
N ALA A 273 -9.01 -19.14 -9.90
CA ALA A 273 -8.43 -20.44 -9.59
C ALA A 273 -7.67 -20.41 -8.25
N GLN A 274 -6.84 -19.40 -8.03
CA GLN A 274 -6.14 -19.20 -6.75
C GLN A 274 -7.12 -19.05 -5.57
N LEU A 275 -8.21 -18.28 -5.76
CA LEU A 275 -9.23 -18.12 -4.72
C LEU A 275 -9.92 -19.47 -4.41
N ALA A 276 -10.27 -20.25 -5.41
CA ALA A 276 -10.90 -21.55 -5.21
C ALA A 276 -10.02 -22.54 -4.46
N GLU A 277 -8.70 -22.53 -4.69
CA GLU A 277 -7.72 -23.33 -3.94
C GLU A 277 -7.65 -22.93 -2.47
N LEU A 278 -7.79 -21.64 -2.16
CA LEU A 278 -7.75 -21.13 -0.78
C LEU A 278 -9.06 -21.39 -0.01
N GLU A 279 -10.17 -21.52 -0.73
CA GLU A 279 -11.50 -21.78 -0.15
C GLU A 279 -11.80 -23.29 0.00
N ALA A 280 -10.95 -24.18 -0.56
CA ALA A 280 -11.07 -25.63 -0.48
C ALA A 280 -10.54 -26.17 0.86
#